data_b9f7f615d7fbf1c8cada27f6c5752845
#
_entry.id   b9f7f615d7fbf1c8cada27f6c5752845
#
_cell.length_a   1.000
_cell.length_b   1.000
_cell.length_c   1.000
_cell.angle_alpha   90.00
_cell.angle_beta   90.00
_cell.angle_gamma   90.00
#
_symmetry.space_group_name_H-M   'P 1'
#
loop_
_entity.id
_entity.type
_entity.pdbx_description
1 polymer ?
#
loop_
_entity_poly.entity_id
_entity_poly.type
_entity_poly.pdbx_seq_one_letter_code
_entity_poly.pdbx_strand_id
1 'polypeptide(L)'
;MSKNVYHIGSGALTFEIIERIINENVKLELAPEAKLRIQKCRDYLDHKIASSEEPLYGITTGFGSLCTKNISPDELGTLQENLIKSHACSVGEEIRPVIIKLMMLLKAHALSLGHSGVQVITVQRILDFFNNDVMPIVYDRGSLGASGDLAPLANLFLPLIGVGDVYYKGKKCEAISVLDEFGWEPVKLMSKEGLALLNGTQFMSANGVFAMLKAFRLSKKADLIAALSLEAFDGRIDPFMDCIQQIRPHQGQIETGEAFRKLLAGSELIERHKEHVQDPYSFRCIPQVHGATKDAIRYVASVLLTEINSVTDNPTIFPDEDRIISGGNFHGQPLAISYDFLAIALAELGNISERRVSQLIMGLRGLPEFLVANPGLNSGFMIPQYAAASMVSQNKMYCYAASSDSIVSSNGQEDHVSMGANAATKLYKVMDNLEHILAIELMNAAQGIDFRRPLKTSPVLERFLHAYRKEVPFVKDDIVMYKEIHKTVAFLKRTQIDY
;
A
#
# COMPACT_ATOMS: atom_id res chain seq x y z
N MET A 1 7.62 11.85 27.73
CA MET A 1 7.93 10.87 26.66
C MET A 1 8.53 11.63 25.48
N SER A 2 9.72 11.27 25.01
CA SER A 2 10.30 11.97 23.85
C SER A 2 9.38 11.80 22.65
N LYS A 3 9.05 12.88 21.95
CA LYS A 3 8.14 12.88 20.78
C LYS A 3 8.60 11.97 19.62
N ASN A 4 9.73 11.27 19.76
CA ASN A 4 10.42 10.57 18.67
C ASN A 4 10.55 9.04 18.88
N VAL A 5 9.80 8.44 19.81
CA VAL A 5 9.79 6.99 20.06
C VAL A 5 8.37 6.47 20.04
N TYR A 6 8.17 5.30 19.39
CA TYR A 6 6.93 4.54 19.45
C TYR A 6 7.18 3.17 20.11
N HIS A 7 6.35 2.83 21.10
CA HIS A 7 6.46 1.57 21.83
C HIS A 7 5.61 0.49 21.17
N ILE A 8 6.28 -0.47 20.51
CA ILE A 8 5.65 -1.62 19.84
C ILE A 8 4.97 -2.51 20.89
N GLY A 9 3.71 -2.88 20.61
CA GLY A 9 2.89 -3.70 21.50
C GLY A 9 2.21 -2.94 22.65
N SER A 10 2.28 -1.61 22.67
CA SER A 10 1.53 -0.79 23.65
C SER A 10 0.07 -0.54 23.26
N GLY A 11 -0.33 -0.85 22.02
CA GLY A 11 -1.68 -0.67 21.49
C GLY A 11 -1.77 -1.05 20.03
N ALA A 12 -2.96 -0.93 19.44
CA ALA A 12 -3.19 -1.22 18.03
C ALA A 12 -2.49 -0.19 17.12
N LEU A 13 -1.98 -0.66 15.98
CA LEU A 13 -1.49 0.20 14.91
C LEU A 13 -2.67 0.79 14.12
N THR A 14 -2.54 2.08 13.76
CA THR A 14 -3.42 2.74 12.79
C THR A 14 -2.62 3.26 11.61
N PHE A 15 -3.29 3.64 10.51
CA PHE A 15 -2.59 4.22 9.36
C PHE A 15 -1.86 5.51 9.71
N GLU A 16 -2.42 6.34 10.58
CA GLU A 16 -1.82 7.60 11.04
C GLU A 16 -0.55 7.35 11.86
N ILE A 17 -0.58 6.34 12.75
CA ILE A 17 0.60 5.93 13.54
C ILE A 17 1.69 5.43 12.61
N ILE A 18 1.35 4.57 11.64
CA ILE A 18 2.31 4.02 10.69
C ILE A 18 2.88 5.12 9.79
N GLU A 19 2.03 6.00 9.26
CA GLU A 19 2.46 7.13 8.44
C GLU A 19 3.43 8.04 9.19
N ARG A 20 3.15 8.33 10.46
CA ARG A 20 4.05 9.09 11.33
C ARG A 20 5.38 8.36 11.53
N ILE A 21 5.37 7.07 11.85
CA ILE A 21 6.59 6.28 12.07
C ILE A 21 7.51 6.34 10.84
N ILE A 22 6.94 6.17 9.65
CA ILE A 22 7.70 6.12 8.39
C ILE A 22 8.19 7.52 7.96
N ASN A 23 7.33 8.55 8.04
CA ASN A 23 7.65 9.87 7.51
C ASN A 23 8.53 10.71 8.45
N GLU A 24 8.41 10.51 9.78
CA GLU A 24 9.13 11.29 10.78
C GLU A 24 10.36 10.55 11.37
N ASN A 25 10.73 9.39 10.81
CA ASN A 25 11.83 8.54 11.28
C ASN A 25 11.75 8.26 12.79
N VAL A 26 10.55 7.91 13.27
CA VAL A 26 10.30 7.59 14.68
C VAL A 26 11.03 6.30 15.05
N LYS A 27 11.78 6.31 16.15
CA LYS A 27 12.45 5.11 16.68
C LYS A 27 11.43 4.16 17.29
N LEU A 28 11.69 2.86 17.16
CA LEU A 28 10.85 1.80 17.70
C LEU A 28 11.51 1.16 18.92
N GLU A 29 10.74 0.98 19.98
CA GLU A 29 11.15 0.23 21.18
C GLU A 29 10.06 -0.78 21.54
N LEU A 30 10.43 -1.92 22.13
CA LEU A 30 9.45 -2.82 22.72
C LEU A 30 8.85 -2.24 23.98
N ALA A 31 7.52 -2.18 24.06
CA ALA A 31 6.82 -1.86 25.29
C ALA A 31 7.18 -2.85 26.40
N PRO A 32 7.33 -2.42 27.65
CA PRO A 32 7.63 -3.31 28.76
C PRO A 32 6.65 -4.49 28.89
N GLU A 33 5.37 -4.22 28.73
CA GLU A 33 4.30 -5.24 28.76
C GLU A 33 4.39 -6.21 27.55
N ALA A 34 4.87 -5.76 26.39
CA ALA A 34 5.12 -6.61 25.24
C ALA A 34 6.28 -7.57 25.51
N LYS A 35 7.38 -7.08 26.13
CA LYS A 35 8.50 -7.94 26.54
C LYS A 35 8.03 -9.04 27.50
N LEU A 36 7.17 -8.73 28.44
CA LEU A 36 6.62 -9.71 29.37
C LEU A 36 5.74 -10.74 28.68
N ARG A 37 4.90 -10.34 27.72
CA ARG A 37 4.08 -11.29 26.93
C ARG A 37 4.94 -12.23 26.10
N ILE A 38 5.93 -11.69 25.39
CA ILE A 38 6.87 -12.48 24.59
C ILE A 38 7.59 -13.52 25.48
N GLN A 39 8.16 -13.07 26.60
CA GLN A 39 8.90 -13.93 27.52
C GLN A 39 8.01 -15.02 28.11
N LYS A 40 6.82 -14.67 28.58
CA LYS A 40 5.84 -15.63 29.10
C LYS A 40 5.51 -16.72 28.08
N CYS A 41 5.31 -16.33 26.82
CA CYS A 41 5.02 -17.27 25.75
C CYS A 41 6.20 -18.18 25.46
N ARG A 42 7.43 -17.65 25.48
CA ARG A 42 8.66 -18.45 25.28
C ARG A 42 8.89 -19.44 26.43
N ASP A 43 8.81 -18.97 27.67
CA ASP A 43 8.98 -19.80 28.86
C ASP A 43 7.97 -20.96 28.89
N TYR A 44 6.71 -20.69 28.56
CA TYR A 44 5.68 -21.70 28.43
C TYR A 44 6.04 -22.74 27.36
N LEU A 45 6.47 -22.30 26.18
CA LEU A 45 6.85 -23.22 25.10
C LEU A 45 8.03 -24.10 25.47
N ASP A 46 9.07 -23.53 26.10
CA ASP A 46 10.25 -24.27 26.55
C ASP A 46 9.89 -25.33 27.60
N HIS A 47 9.03 -24.96 28.55
CA HIS A 47 8.52 -25.89 29.55
C HIS A 47 7.71 -27.04 28.90
N LYS A 48 6.83 -26.69 27.94
CA LYS A 48 5.98 -27.67 27.24
C LYS A 48 6.80 -28.66 26.43
N ILE A 49 7.86 -28.20 25.74
CA ILE A 49 8.79 -29.09 25.00
C ILE A 49 9.52 -30.02 25.95
N ALA A 50 9.98 -29.50 27.10
CA ALA A 50 10.73 -30.33 28.07
C ALA A 50 9.85 -31.36 28.81
N SER A 51 8.54 -31.12 28.92
CA SER A 51 7.60 -31.95 29.69
C SER A 51 6.71 -32.86 28.84
N SER A 52 6.64 -32.68 27.51
CA SER A 52 5.76 -33.46 26.63
C SER A 52 6.54 -34.49 25.82
N GLU A 53 6.03 -35.74 25.78
CA GLU A 53 6.51 -36.77 24.85
C GLU A 53 5.76 -36.72 23.50
N GLU A 54 4.65 -35.94 23.39
CA GLU A 54 3.86 -35.85 22.19
C GLU A 54 4.51 -34.91 21.17
N PRO A 55 4.52 -35.28 19.87
CA PRO A 55 5.01 -34.39 18.80
C PRO A 55 4.19 -33.09 18.69
N LEU A 56 4.86 -31.94 18.66
CA LEU A 56 4.26 -30.64 18.46
C LEU A 56 4.57 -30.17 17.04
N TYR A 57 3.53 -29.95 16.22
CA TYR A 57 3.66 -29.54 14.82
C TYR A 57 4.53 -28.30 14.67
N GLY A 58 5.56 -28.38 13.81
CA GLY A 58 6.43 -27.25 13.50
C GLY A 58 7.29 -26.76 14.67
N ILE A 59 7.32 -27.49 15.77
CA ILE A 59 8.11 -27.23 16.99
C ILE A 59 9.10 -28.35 17.23
N THR A 60 8.60 -29.58 17.38
CA THR A 60 9.41 -30.79 17.52
C THR A 60 9.29 -31.74 16.31
N THR A 61 8.62 -31.27 15.25
CA THR A 61 8.49 -31.99 13.98
C THR A 61 8.95 -31.12 12.81
N GLY A 62 9.11 -31.73 11.63
CA GLY A 62 9.25 -31.02 10.38
C GLY A 62 7.99 -30.20 10.01
N PHE A 63 8.01 -29.51 8.89
CA PHE A 63 6.98 -28.57 8.44
C PHE A 63 6.20 -29.12 7.24
N GLY A 64 4.97 -28.60 7.03
CA GLY A 64 4.13 -28.97 5.91
C GLY A 64 3.94 -30.49 5.83
N SER A 65 4.22 -31.10 4.70
CA SER A 65 4.12 -32.54 4.50
C SER A 65 5.13 -33.38 5.31
N LEU A 66 6.15 -32.74 5.93
CA LEU A 66 7.14 -33.38 6.78
C LEU A 66 6.73 -33.44 8.28
N CYS A 67 5.52 -33.07 8.61
CA CYS A 67 5.01 -33.00 9.99
C CYS A 67 5.07 -34.33 10.79
N THR A 68 5.24 -35.44 10.11
CA THR A 68 5.40 -36.76 10.74
C THR A 68 6.87 -37.11 11.11
N LYS A 69 7.83 -36.26 10.77
CA LYS A 69 9.25 -36.46 11.06
C LYS A 69 9.60 -35.76 12.37
N ASN A 70 9.89 -36.55 13.41
CA ASN A 70 10.36 -36.05 14.71
C ASN A 70 11.81 -35.57 14.61
N ILE A 71 12.11 -34.46 15.28
CA ILE A 71 13.44 -33.82 15.34
C ILE A 71 13.93 -33.92 16.81
N SER A 72 15.19 -34.27 16.98
CA SER A 72 15.79 -34.32 18.31
C SER A 72 15.91 -32.93 18.93
N PRO A 73 15.81 -32.78 20.26
CA PRO A 73 15.92 -31.47 20.94
C PRO A 73 17.20 -30.71 20.58
N ASP A 74 18.32 -31.41 20.39
CA ASP A 74 19.62 -30.81 20.07
C ASP A 74 19.68 -30.24 18.63
N GLU A 75 18.79 -30.69 17.75
CA GLU A 75 18.73 -30.29 16.34
C GLU A 75 17.67 -29.22 16.07
N LEU A 76 16.84 -28.85 17.07
CA LEU A 76 15.73 -27.86 16.85
C LEU A 76 16.24 -26.50 16.36
N GLY A 77 17.34 -25.98 16.88
CA GLY A 77 17.94 -24.73 16.40
C GLY A 77 18.42 -24.84 14.96
N THR A 78 19.11 -25.92 14.60
CA THR A 78 19.56 -26.19 13.23
C THR A 78 18.38 -26.29 12.26
N LEU A 79 17.29 -26.93 12.68
CA LEU A 79 16.06 -27.01 11.89
C LEU A 79 15.52 -25.59 11.55
N GLN A 80 15.46 -24.67 12.54
CA GLN A 80 14.96 -23.33 12.35
C GLN A 80 15.83 -22.49 11.39
N GLU A 81 17.17 -22.60 11.51
CA GLU A 81 18.09 -21.95 10.59
C GLU A 81 17.98 -22.51 9.16
N ASN A 82 17.92 -23.84 9.02
CA ASN A 82 17.76 -24.48 7.72
C ASN A 82 16.44 -24.10 7.05
N LEU A 83 15.39 -23.92 7.84
CA LEU A 83 14.10 -23.44 7.35
C LEU A 83 14.26 -22.05 6.71
N ILE A 84 14.87 -21.08 7.41
CA ILE A 84 15.10 -19.73 6.86
C ILE A 84 15.96 -19.82 5.59
N LYS A 85 17.08 -20.55 5.62
CA LYS A 85 17.99 -20.69 4.48
C LYS A 85 17.32 -21.29 3.26
N SER A 86 16.56 -22.37 3.41
CA SER A 86 15.91 -23.06 2.29
C SER A 86 14.72 -22.31 1.70
N HIS A 87 14.06 -21.46 2.50
CA HIS A 87 12.90 -20.67 2.07
C HIS A 87 13.25 -19.27 1.52
N ALA A 88 14.49 -18.81 1.71
CA ALA A 88 14.98 -17.54 1.14
C ALA A 88 15.23 -17.67 -0.38
N CYS A 89 14.17 -17.90 -1.13
CA CYS A 89 14.21 -18.19 -2.57
C CYS A 89 13.34 -17.25 -3.42
N SER A 90 12.94 -16.07 -2.89
CA SER A 90 12.24 -15.07 -3.68
C SER A 90 13.17 -14.47 -4.76
N VAL A 91 12.58 -14.09 -5.91
CA VAL A 91 13.27 -13.57 -7.10
C VAL A 91 12.50 -12.40 -7.70
N GLY A 92 13.06 -11.76 -8.72
CA GLY A 92 12.41 -10.67 -9.46
C GLY A 92 13.00 -9.31 -9.14
N GLU A 93 12.15 -8.31 -9.02
CA GLU A 93 12.57 -6.94 -8.69
C GLU A 93 12.74 -6.77 -7.18
N GLU A 94 13.76 -6.01 -6.77
CA GLU A 94 13.94 -5.67 -5.36
C GLU A 94 12.80 -4.80 -4.84
N ILE A 95 12.29 -5.14 -3.67
CA ILE A 95 11.20 -4.41 -3.02
C ILE A 95 11.66 -3.04 -2.53
N ARG A 96 10.81 -2.04 -2.64
CA ARG A 96 11.08 -0.66 -2.21
C ARG A 96 11.43 -0.62 -0.72
N PRO A 97 12.47 0.16 -0.31
CA PRO A 97 12.92 0.22 1.09
C PRO A 97 11.82 0.54 2.11
N VAL A 98 10.85 1.39 1.75
CA VAL A 98 9.72 1.71 2.62
C VAL A 98 8.86 0.48 2.95
N ILE A 99 8.71 -0.44 2.01
CA ILE A 99 7.94 -1.68 2.22
C ILE A 99 8.73 -2.64 3.12
N ILE A 100 10.06 -2.70 2.96
CA ILE A 100 10.92 -3.47 3.88
C ILE A 100 10.76 -2.95 5.32
N LYS A 101 10.78 -1.63 5.52
CA LYS A 101 10.49 -1.04 6.84
C LYS A 101 9.11 -1.43 7.37
N LEU A 102 8.09 -1.37 6.53
CA LEU A 102 6.74 -1.79 6.91
C LEU A 102 6.68 -3.28 7.26
N MET A 103 7.35 -4.16 6.51
CA MET A 103 7.42 -5.59 6.83
C MET A 103 8.04 -5.82 8.22
N MET A 104 9.17 -5.17 8.53
CA MET A 104 9.81 -5.25 9.85
C MET A 104 8.91 -4.73 10.97
N LEU A 105 8.27 -3.56 10.77
CA LEU A 105 7.34 -2.96 11.73
C LEU A 105 6.17 -3.89 12.03
N LEU A 106 5.50 -4.40 10.98
CA LEU A 106 4.32 -5.25 11.13
C LEU A 106 4.67 -6.61 11.73
N LYS A 107 5.82 -7.20 11.38
CA LYS A 107 6.27 -8.45 11.99
C LYS A 107 6.61 -8.26 13.46
N ALA A 108 7.37 -7.23 13.81
CA ALA A 108 7.67 -6.92 15.20
C ALA A 108 6.39 -6.68 16.02
N HIS A 109 5.39 -6.00 15.43
CA HIS A 109 4.09 -5.79 16.07
C HIS A 109 3.35 -7.12 16.30
N ALA A 110 3.21 -7.96 15.28
CA ALA A 110 2.55 -9.27 15.41
C ALA A 110 3.22 -10.14 16.47
N LEU A 111 4.56 -10.24 16.47
CA LEU A 111 5.33 -10.99 17.47
C LEU A 111 5.18 -10.43 18.89
N SER A 112 5.00 -9.12 19.04
CA SER A 112 4.81 -8.44 20.34
C SER A 112 3.50 -8.79 21.03
N LEU A 113 2.55 -9.41 20.31
CA LEU A 113 1.28 -9.89 20.88
C LEU A 113 1.46 -11.12 21.77
N GLY A 114 2.61 -11.82 21.69
CA GLY A 114 3.00 -12.86 22.65
C GLY A 114 2.35 -14.24 22.40
N HIS A 115 2.09 -14.61 21.14
CA HIS A 115 1.50 -15.91 20.77
C HIS A 115 2.41 -16.75 19.84
N SER A 116 3.63 -16.28 19.55
CA SER A 116 4.49 -16.88 18.53
C SER A 116 5.66 -17.71 19.08
N GLY A 117 5.92 -17.65 20.38
CA GLY A 117 6.99 -18.44 21.06
C GLY A 117 8.41 -18.01 20.68
N VAL A 118 8.62 -16.74 20.33
CA VAL A 118 9.93 -16.19 20.00
C VAL A 118 10.64 -15.66 21.25
N GLN A 119 11.98 -15.53 21.17
CA GLN A 119 12.78 -14.83 22.18
C GLN A 119 12.59 -13.31 22.07
N VAL A 120 12.76 -12.60 23.18
CA VAL A 120 12.74 -11.12 23.18
C VAL A 120 13.85 -10.55 22.29
N ILE A 121 15.04 -11.18 22.26
CA ILE A 121 16.18 -10.74 21.43
C ILE A 121 15.86 -10.79 19.93
N THR A 122 15.07 -11.75 19.47
CA THR A 122 14.67 -11.88 18.08
C THR A 122 13.84 -10.67 17.64
N VAL A 123 12.86 -10.28 18.46
CA VAL A 123 12.05 -9.09 18.17
C VAL A 123 12.88 -7.80 18.30
N GLN A 124 13.75 -7.72 19.33
CA GLN A 124 14.65 -6.59 19.50
C GLN A 124 15.55 -6.37 18.29
N ARG A 125 16.14 -7.45 17.73
CA ARG A 125 17.01 -7.34 16.56
C ARG A 125 16.28 -6.84 15.31
N ILE A 126 14.98 -7.19 15.15
CA ILE A 126 14.16 -6.60 14.08
C ILE A 126 14.03 -5.07 14.27
N LEU A 127 13.80 -4.62 15.51
CA LEU A 127 13.73 -3.19 15.81
C LEU A 127 15.09 -2.50 15.65
N ASP A 128 16.19 -3.17 15.98
CA ASP A 128 17.55 -2.66 15.78
C ASP A 128 17.83 -2.44 14.28
N PHE A 129 17.43 -3.37 13.42
CA PHE A 129 17.54 -3.22 11.96
C PHE A 129 16.71 -2.04 11.46
N PHE A 130 15.44 -1.96 11.87
CA PHE A 130 14.56 -0.85 11.53
C PHE A 130 15.15 0.50 11.93
N ASN A 131 15.62 0.60 13.17
CA ASN A 131 16.11 1.83 13.77
C ASN A 131 17.44 2.35 13.21
N ASN A 132 18.25 1.45 12.62
CA ASN A 132 19.56 1.76 12.09
C ASN A 132 19.62 1.68 10.55
N ASP A 133 18.44 1.63 9.88
CA ASP A 133 18.34 1.55 8.43
C ASP A 133 19.12 0.38 7.81
N VAL A 134 19.21 -0.74 8.53
CA VAL A 134 19.74 -1.99 8.00
C VAL A 134 18.60 -2.67 7.22
N MET A 135 18.67 -2.62 5.89
CA MET A 135 17.58 -3.04 5.01
C MET A 135 17.88 -4.38 4.36
N PRO A 136 17.24 -5.48 4.82
CA PRO A 136 17.32 -6.78 4.14
C PRO A 136 16.87 -6.67 2.68
N ILE A 137 17.42 -7.53 1.81
CA ILE A 137 17.04 -7.57 0.41
C ILE A 137 15.93 -8.59 0.22
N VAL A 138 14.79 -8.12 -0.26
CA VAL A 138 13.60 -8.94 -0.54
C VAL A 138 13.17 -8.69 -1.98
N TYR A 139 12.64 -9.72 -2.65
CA TYR A 139 12.20 -9.65 -4.04
C TYR A 139 10.68 -9.84 -4.15
N ASP A 140 10.12 -9.39 -5.26
CA ASP A 140 8.66 -9.28 -5.46
C ASP A 140 7.95 -10.59 -5.81
N ARG A 141 8.68 -11.68 -6.13
CA ARG A 141 8.12 -12.97 -6.57
C ARG A 141 8.61 -14.11 -5.70
N GLY A 142 7.72 -15.05 -5.40
CA GLY A 142 8.04 -16.28 -4.65
C GLY A 142 7.02 -16.66 -3.58
N SER A 143 5.99 -15.84 -3.31
CA SER A 143 4.91 -16.19 -2.39
C SER A 143 3.65 -16.62 -3.14
N LEU A 144 3.13 -17.81 -2.78
CA LEU A 144 1.79 -18.27 -3.17
C LEU A 144 0.71 -17.80 -2.19
N GLY A 145 1.12 -17.31 -1.01
CA GLY A 145 0.20 -17.10 0.11
C GLY A 145 -0.36 -18.40 0.67
N ALA A 146 0.41 -19.48 0.58
CA ALA A 146 0.06 -20.82 1.08
C ALA A 146 0.06 -20.85 2.62
N SER A 147 1.25 -20.69 3.20
CA SER A 147 1.44 -20.51 4.65
C SER A 147 1.80 -19.04 4.97
N GLY A 148 1.11 -18.12 4.31
CA GLY A 148 1.49 -16.72 4.26
C GLY A 148 2.64 -16.47 3.27
N ASP A 149 3.52 -15.56 3.61
CA ASP A 149 4.55 -15.01 2.73
C ASP A 149 5.94 -15.63 2.95
N LEU A 150 6.06 -16.97 2.90
CA LEU A 150 7.25 -17.70 3.33
C LEU A 150 8.55 -17.16 2.72
N ALA A 151 8.67 -17.16 1.39
CA ALA A 151 9.91 -16.80 0.72
C ALA A 151 10.31 -15.32 0.92
N PRO A 152 9.43 -14.32 0.74
CA PRO A 152 9.78 -12.94 1.06
C PRO A 152 10.18 -12.70 2.51
N LEU A 153 9.49 -13.34 3.46
CA LEU A 153 9.83 -13.25 4.89
C LEU A 153 11.13 -13.96 5.23
N ALA A 154 11.44 -15.08 4.56
CA ALA A 154 12.73 -15.72 4.70
C ALA A 154 13.87 -14.80 4.26
N ASN A 155 13.76 -14.18 3.10
CA ASN A 155 14.73 -13.17 2.65
C ASN A 155 14.84 -11.99 3.64
N LEU A 156 13.74 -11.54 4.21
CA LEU A 156 13.73 -10.45 5.20
C LEU A 156 14.52 -10.81 6.46
N PHE A 157 14.41 -12.06 6.94
CA PHE A 157 14.97 -12.45 8.23
C PHE A 157 16.27 -13.26 8.14
N LEU A 158 16.71 -13.65 6.94
CA LEU A 158 18.01 -14.28 6.73
C LEU A 158 19.18 -13.48 7.38
N PRO A 159 19.21 -12.13 7.31
CA PRO A 159 20.25 -11.34 7.96
C PRO A 159 20.28 -11.39 9.49
N LEU A 160 19.18 -11.76 10.15
CA LEU A 160 19.17 -11.92 11.62
C LEU A 160 20.15 -13.01 12.10
N ILE A 161 20.33 -14.04 11.28
CA ILE A 161 21.26 -15.15 11.55
C ILE A 161 22.63 -14.94 10.91
N GLY A 162 22.95 -13.72 10.47
CA GLY A 162 24.24 -13.34 9.89
C GLY A 162 24.47 -13.80 8.44
N VAL A 163 23.43 -14.22 7.72
CA VAL A 163 23.51 -14.74 6.35
C VAL A 163 22.79 -13.82 5.39
N GLY A 164 23.23 -13.78 4.11
CA GLY A 164 22.63 -12.98 3.06
C GLY A 164 23.11 -11.52 3.03
N ASP A 165 22.45 -10.71 2.23
CA ASP A 165 22.83 -9.34 1.96
C ASP A 165 21.84 -8.32 2.52
N VAL A 166 22.36 -7.14 2.83
CA VAL A 166 21.56 -5.98 3.25
C VAL A 166 22.02 -4.72 2.51
N TYR A 167 21.16 -3.72 2.41
CA TYR A 167 21.59 -2.35 2.16
C TYR A 167 21.83 -1.66 3.50
N TYR A 168 23.03 -1.12 3.66
CA TYR A 168 23.42 -0.30 4.80
C TYR A 168 24.24 0.90 4.31
N LYS A 169 23.94 2.12 4.81
CA LYS A 169 24.56 3.39 4.35
C LYS A 169 24.57 3.55 2.82
N GLY A 170 23.48 3.07 2.15
CA GLY A 170 23.34 3.16 0.69
C GLY A 170 24.19 2.18 -0.11
N LYS A 171 24.84 1.20 0.53
CA LYS A 171 25.65 0.17 -0.11
C LYS A 171 25.11 -1.22 0.20
N LYS A 172 25.17 -2.10 -0.80
CA LYS A 172 24.91 -3.52 -0.62
C LYS A 172 26.13 -4.19 0.01
N CYS A 173 25.96 -4.92 1.10
CA CYS A 173 27.00 -5.63 1.83
C CYS A 173 26.46 -6.91 2.48
N GLU A 174 27.36 -7.81 2.85
CA GLU A 174 26.99 -9.01 3.59
C GLU A 174 26.47 -8.67 5.00
N ALA A 175 25.40 -9.33 5.42
CA ALA A 175 24.75 -9.08 6.70
C ALA A 175 25.71 -9.22 7.88
N ILE A 176 26.58 -10.24 7.88
CA ILE A 176 27.54 -10.47 8.95
C ILE A 176 28.46 -9.27 9.19
N SER A 177 28.90 -8.60 8.13
CA SER A 177 29.79 -7.45 8.26
C SER A 177 29.09 -6.26 8.95
N VAL A 178 27.78 -6.12 8.78
CA VAL A 178 26.99 -5.09 9.46
C VAL A 178 26.73 -5.47 10.91
N LEU A 179 26.45 -6.74 11.19
CA LEU A 179 26.34 -7.22 12.57
C LEU A 179 27.63 -6.95 13.34
N ASP A 180 28.80 -7.28 12.75
CA ASP A 180 30.13 -7.05 13.35
C ASP A 180 30.38 -5.55 13.62
N GLU A 181 29.99 -4.64 12.68
CA GLU A 181 30.13 -3.20 12.86
C GLU A 181 29.37 -2.68 14.09
N PHE A 182 28.20 -3.26 14.37
CA PHE A 182 27.39 -2.90 15.54
C PHE A 182 27.75 -3.71 16.79
N GLY A 183 28.62 -4.70 16.70
CA GLY A 183 28.88 -5.64 17.80
C GLY A 183 27.66 -6.53 18.12
N TRP A 184 26.84 -6.84 17.14
CA TRP A 184 25.68 -7.67 17.30
C TRP A 184 26.00 -9.13 16.90
N GLU A 185 25.89 -10.05 17.85
CA GLU A 185 25.96 -11.47 17.53
C GLU A 185 24.76 -11.89 16.67
N PRO A 186 24.94 -12.79 15.68
CA PRO A 186 23.85 -13.45 14.99
C PRO A 186 22.86 -14.08 15.98
N VAL A 187 21.56 -13.91 15.71
CA VAL A 187 20.53 -14.49 16.58
C VAL A 187 20.55 -16.01 16.46
N LYS A 188 20.77 -16.69 17.59
CA LYS A 188 20.64 -18.15 17.68
C LYS A 188 19.18 -18.49 17.86
N LEU A 189 18.57 -19.06 16.82
CA LEU A 189 17.15 -19.40 16.84
C LEU A 189 16.88 -20.62 17.71
N MET A 190 15.88 -20.49 18.57
CA MET A 190 15.31 -21.62 19.33
C MET A 190 14.15 -22.27 18.56
N SER A 191 13.61 -23.35 19.12
CA SER A 191 12.42 -24.03 18.57
C SER A 191 11.31 -23.08 18.20
N LYS A 192 10.67 -23.28 17.06
CA LYS A 192 9.59 -22.49 16.46
C LYS A 192 9.99 -21.11 15.90
N GLU A 193 11.12 -20.51 16.26
CA GLU A 193 11.44 -19.12 15.88
C GLU A 193 11.60 -18.91 14.37
N GLY A 194 12.25 -19.84 13.68
CA GLY A 194 12.33 -19.79 12.21
C GLY A 194 10.94 -19.75 11.58
N LEU A 195 10.06 -20.65 12.00
CA LEU A 195 8.69 -20.69 11.50
C LEU A 195 7.92 -19.42 11.89
N ALA A 196 8.04 -18.89 13.10
CA ALA A 196 7.40 -17.67 13.54
C ALA A 196 7.83 -16.44 12.70
N LEU A 197 9.07 -16.41 12.25
CA LEU A 197 9.60 -15.35 11.38
C LEU A 197 9.04 -15.45 9.95
N LEU A 198 8.97 -16.66 9.38
CA LEU A 198 8.58 -16.87 7.98
C LEU A 198 7.07 -16.91 7.75
N ASN A 199 6.33 -17.47 8.71
CA ASN A 199 4.91 -17.70 8.59
C ASN A 199 4.14 -16.41 8.88
N GLY A 200 3.13 -16.11 8.07
CA GLY A 200 2.29 -14.91 8.23
C GLY A 200 2.21 -14.03 6.99
N THR A 201 1.42 -12.97 7.07
CA THR A 201 0.97 -12.15 5.94
C THR A 201 1.69 -10.80 5.84
N GLN A 202 2.87 -10.63 6.46
CA GLN A 202 3.47 -9.31 6.60
C GLN A 202 4.02 -8.73 5.29
N PHE A 203 4.35 -9.55 4.29
CA PHE A 203 4.67 -9.05 2.96
C PHE A 203 3.43 -8.48 2.27
N MET A 204 2.33 -9.24 2.22
CA MET A 204 1.04 -8.76 1.70
C MET A 204 0.56 -7.52 2.44
N SER A 205 0.61 -7.54 3.77
CA SER A 205 0.14 -6.44 4.63
C SER A 205 0.98 -5.18 4.46
N ALA A 206 2.30 -5.28 4.36
CA ALA A 206 3.19 -4.14 4.14
C ALA A 206 2.92 -3.48 2.79
N ASN A 207 2.75 -4.28 1.75
CA ASN A 207 2.34 -3.83 0.43
C ASN A 207 0.96 -3.15 0.48
N GLY A 208 0.01 -3.74 1.22
CA GLY A 208 -1.33 -3.18 1.43
C GLY A 208 -1.31 -1.85 2.17
N VAL A 209 -0.54 -1.71 3.25
CA VAL A 209 -0.39 -0.44 3.98
C VAL A 209 0.17 0.65 3.09
N PHE A 210 1.24 0.35 2.35
CA PHE A 210 1.80 1.30 1.38
C PHE A 210 0.76 1.72 0.33
N ALA A 211 -0.01 0.76 -0.19
CA ALA A 211 -1.08 1.00 -1.15
C ALA A 211 -2.19 1.87 -0.56
N MET A 212 -2.64 1.60 0.66
CA MET A 212 -3.71 2.35 1.32
C MET A 212 -3.32 3.80 1.59
N LEU A 213 -2.11 4.06 2.12
CA LEU A 213 -1.60 5.41 2.33
C LEU A 213 -1.52 6.21 1.02
N LYS A 214 -1.19 5.55 -0.08
CA LYS A 214 -1.19 6.16 -1.42
C LYS A 214 -2.62 6.37 -1.94
N ALA A 215 -3.53 5.41 -1.76
CA ALA A 215 -4.92 5.47 -2.23
C ALA A 215 -5.71 6.61 -1.56
N PHE A 216 -5.56 6.81 -0.25
CA PHE A 216 -6.16 7.94 0.46
C PHE A 216 -5.75 9.28 -0.15
N ARG A 217 -4.45 9.45 -0.43
CA ARG A 217 -3.93 10.69 -1.05
C ARG A 217 -4.39 10.87 -2.48
N LEU A 218 -4.37 9.81 -3.29
CA LEU A 218 -4.80 9.87 -4.70
C LEU A 218 -6.29 10.15 -4.82
N SER A 219 -7.14 9.60 -3.96
CA SER A 219 -8.58 9.86 -3.95
C SER A 219 -8.89 11.34 -3.68
N LYS A 220 -8.24 11.96 -2.70
CA LYS A 220 -8.38 13.41 -2.44
C LYS A 220 -7.89 14.27 -3.62
N LYS A 221 -6.75 13.88 -4.21
CA LYS A 221 -6.19 14.58 -5.39
C LYS A 221 -7.10 14.47 -6.60
N ALA A 222 -7.72 13.31 -6.82
CA ALA A 222 -8.67 13.11 -7.89
C ALA A 222 -9.87 14.05 -7.78
N ASP A 223 -10.40 14.29 -6.58
CA ASP A 223 -11.51 15.25 -6.38
C ASP A 223 -11.09 16.67 -6.74
N LEU A 224 -9.94 17.14 -6.26
CA LEU A 224 -9.45 18.48 -6.56
C LEU A 224 -9.17 18.68 -8.05
N ILE A 225 -8.52 17.70 -8.69
CA ILE A 225 -8.20 17.75 -10.13
C ILE A 225 -9.49 17.72 -10.96
N ALA A 226 -10.45 16.88 -10.58
CA ALA A 226 -11.74 16.82 -11.26
C ALA A 226 -12.56 18.10 -11.09
N ALA A 227 -12.45 18.81 -9.95
CA ALA A 227 -13.07 20.11 -9.77
C ALA A 227 -12.46 21.17 -10.72
N LEU A 228 -11.14 21.17 -10.90
CA LEU A 228 -10.49 22.00 -11.92
C LEU A 228 -10.93 21.63 -13.34
N SER A 229 -11.03 20.35 -13.65
CA SER A 229 -11.51 19.86 -14.94
C SER A 229 -12.96 20.29 -15.22
N LEU A 230 -13.83 20.23 -14.20
CA LEU A 230 -15.23 20.65 -14.28
C LEU A 230 -15.33 22.13 -14.64
N GLU A 231 -14.55 22.98 -14.00
CA GLU A 231 -14.53 24.42 -14.28
C GLU A 231 -13.90 24.75 -15.63
N ALA A 232 -12.79 24.08 -15.97
CA ALA A 232 -12.17 24.21 -17.29
C ALA A 232 -13.17 23.86 -18.42
N PHE A 233 -13.96 22.80 -18.22
CA PHE A 233 -15.00 22.37 -19.17
C PHE A 233 -16.25 23.22 -19.14
N ASP A 234 -16.35 24.22 -18.25
CA ASP A 234 -17.56 25.01 -18.01
C ASP A 234 -18.74 24.17 -17.52
N GLY A 235 -18.46 23.23 -16.60
CA GLY A 235 -19.46 22.32 -16.07
C GLY A 235 -20.41 22.95 -15.04
N ARG A 236 -21.42 22.19 -14.62
CA ARG A 236 -22.51 22.60 -13.72
C ARG A 236 -22.31 22.08 -12.31
N ILE A 237 -22.73 22.87 -11.33
CA ILE A 237 -22.70 22.48 -9.90
C ILE A 237 -23.87 21.56 -9.50
N ASP A 238 -24.96 21.55 -10.28
CA ASP A 238 -26.20 20.86 -9.92
C ASP A 238 -26.00 19.38 -9.49
N PRO A 239 -25.15 18.57 -10.16
CA PRO A 239 -24.92 17.18 -9.77
C PRO A 239 -24.33 16.99 -8.38
N PHE A 240 -23.76 18.03 -7.79
CA PHE A 240 -23.08 18.01 -6.48
C PHE A 240 -23.94 18.56 -5.35
N MET A 241 -25.19 18.99 -5.64
CA MET A 241 -26.12 19.52 -4.63
C MET A 241 -26.47 18.44 -3.61
N ASP A 242 -26.65 18.84 -2.35
CA ASP A 242 -26.86 17.94 -1.24
C ASP A 242 -28.15 17.09 -1.40
N CYS A 243 -29.23 17.70 -1.87
CA CYS A 243 -30.51 17.03 -2.04
C CYS A 243 -30.43 15.79 -2.96
N ILE A 244 -29.60 15.81 -4.02
CA ILE A 244 -29.38 14.65 -4.90
C ILE A 244 -28.61 13.53 -4.17
N GLN A 245 -27.63 13.89 -3.33
CA GLN A 245 -26.86 12.90 -2.59
C GLN A 245 -27.70 12.21 -1.51
N GLN A 246 -28.57 12.95 -0.83
CA GLN A 246 -29.40 12.43 0.26
C GLN A 246 -30.48 11.44 -0.17
N ILE A 247 -30.98 11.52 -1.40
CA ILE A 247 -31.97 10.56 -1.92
C ILE A 247 -31.34 9.23 -2.41
N ARG A 248 -29.99 9.17 -2.50
CA ARG A 248 -29.21 7.96 -2.79
C ARG A 248 -27.96 7.93 -1.88
N PRO A 249 -28.12 7.61 -0.58
CA PRO A 249 -27.16 7.99 0.45
C PRO A 249 -25.99 7.00 0.60
N HIS A 250 -25.23 6.75 -0.48
CA HIS A 250 -23.93 6.12 -0.38
C HIS A 250 -22.95 7.11 0.24
N GLN A 251 -22.23 6.67 1.27
CA GLN A 251 -21.36 7.54 2.07
C GLN A 251 -20.31 8.27 1.21
N GLY A 252 -19.60 7.54 0.37
CA GLY A 252 -18.58 8.14 -0.51
C GLY A 252 -19.16 9.13 -1.52
N GLN A 253 -20.42 8.90 -2.01
CA GLN A 253 -21.13 9.83 -2.88
C GLN A 253 -21.45 11.13 -2.16
N ILE A 254 -21.95 11.08 -0.92
CA ILE A 254 -22.23 12.26 -0.07
C ILE A 254 -20.93 13.05 0.17
N GLU A 255 -19.87 12.38 0.60
CA GLU A 255 -18.55 12.99 0.84
C GLU A 255 -17.99 13.67 -0.41
N THR A 256 -18.14 13.05 -1.59
CA THR A 256 -17.68 13.65 -2.86
C THR A 256 -18.49 14.87 -3.22
N GLY A 257 -19.83 14.83 -3.08
CA GLY A 257 -20.68 15.99 -3.31
C GLY A 257 -20.33 17.18 -2.39
N GLU A 258 -20.09 16.89 -1.10
CA GLU A 258 -19.66 17.89 -0.12
C GLU A 258 -18.27 18.48 -0.47
N ALA A 259 -17.30 17.64 -0.82
CA ALA A 259 -15.97 18.07 -1.22
C ALA A 259 -16.02 19.05 -2.42
N PHE A 260 -16.83 18.73 -3.43
CA PHE A 260 -16.97 19.60 -4.60
C PHE A 260 -17.66 20.93 -4.27
N ARG A 261 -18.69 20.94 -3.43
CA ARG A 261 -19.29 22.20 -2.98
C ARG A 261 -18.30 23.09 -2.24
N LYS A 262 -17.41 22.50 -1.42
CA LYS A 262 -16.32 23.24 -0.74
C LYS A 262 -15.26 23.73 -1.72
N LEU A 263 -14.78 22.87 -2.62
CA LEU A 263 -13.74 23.17 -3.59
C LEU A 263 -14.16 24.29 -4.55
N LEU A 264 -15.44 24.37 -4.92
CA LEU A 264 -15.97 25.29 -5.92
C LEU A 264 -16.57 26.56 -5.30
N ALA A 265 -16.65 26.68 -3.99
CA ALA A 265 -17.25 27.84 -3.32
C ALA A 265 -16.54 29.14 -3.66
N GLY A 266 -17.30 30.13 -4.16
CA GLY A 266 -16.81 31.46 -4.57
C GLY A 266 -16.05 31.46 -5.89
N SER A 267 -16.30 30.50 -6.77
CA SER A 267 -15.78 30.49 -8.13
C SER A 267 -16.66 31.29 -9.09
N GLU A 268 -16.08 32.28 -9.77
CA GLU A 268 -16.73 33.01 -10.85
C GLU A 268 -17.11 32.11 -12.03
N LEU A 269 -16.29 31.06 -12.28
CA LEU A 269 -16.51 30.09 -13.36
C LEU A 269 -17.75 29.23 -13.11
N ILE A 270 -17.93 28.74 -11.88
CA ILE A 270 -19.06 27.85 -11.56
C ILE A 270 -20.38 28.63 -11.45
N GLU A 271 -20.35 29.90 -11.00
CA GLU A 271 -21.52 30.73 -10.78
C GLU A 271 -22.07 31.38 -12.06
N ARG A 272 -21.25 31.45 -13.12
CA ARG A 272 -21.71 32.07 -14.39
C ARG A 272 -22.84 31.27 -15.01
N HIS A 273 -23.68 31.96 -15.81
CA HIS A 273 -24.74 31.30 -16.60
C HIS A 273 -24.17 30.22 -17.51
N LYS A 274 -24.84 29.06 -17.57
CA LYS A 274 -24.48 27.92 -18.39
C LYS A 274 -25.43 27.75 -19.57
N GLU A 275 -24.91 27.77 -20.79
CA GLU A 275 -25.71 27.65 -22.02
C GLU A 275 -26.25 26.22 -22.25
N HIS A 276 -25.58 25.18 -21.68
CA HIS A 276 -25.95 23.79 -21.84
C HIS A 276 -26.77 23.28 -20.65
N VAL A 277 -27.68 22.36 -20.94
CA VAL A 277 -28.64 21.81 -19.96
C VAL A 277 -27.97 20.85 -18.99
N GLN A 278 -27.01 20.04 -19.44
CA GLN A 278 -26.32 19.02 -18.62
C GLN A 278 -24.91 18.75 -19.11
N ASP A 279 -24.09 18.16 -18.23
CA ASP A 279 -22.72 17.74 -18.53
C ASP A 279 -22.64 16.28 -19.01
N PRO A 280 -21.59 15.90 -19.73
CA PRO A 280 -21.24 14.50 -19.96
C PRO A 280 -21.08 13.73 -18.63
N TYR A 281 -21.23 12.42 -18.66
CA TYR A 281 -21.17 11.56 -17.44
C TYR A 281 -19.85 11.66 -16.70
N SER A 282 -18.73 11.86 -17.40
CA SER A 282 -17.42 12.02 -16.76
C SER A 282 -17.32 13.23 -15.81
N PHE A 283 -18.25 14.18 -15.93
CA PHE A 283 -18.40 15.33 -15.03
C PHE A 283 -19.59 15.16 -14.09
N ARG A 284 -20.81 14.91 -14.59
CA ARG A 284 -21.99 14.87 -13.73
C ARG A 284 -22.11 13.62 -12.86
N CYS A 285 -21.40 12.53 -13.21
CA CYS A 285 -21.37 11.30 -12.40
C CYS A 285 -20.13 11.20 -11.50
N ILE A 286 -19.37 12.26 -11.32
CA ILE A 286 -18.24 12.30 -10.39
C ILE A 286 -18.64 11.84 -8.98
N PRO A 287 -19.75 12.34 -8.36
CA PRO A 287 -20.11 11.89 -7.02
C PRO A 287 -20.33 10.39 -6.92
N GLN A 288 -20.91 9.76 -7.93
CA GLN A 288 -21.19 8.33 -7.96
C GLN A 288 -19.90 7.51 -8.12
N VAL A 289 -19.01 7.90 -9.03
CA VAL A 289 -17.81 7.11 -9.37
C VAL A 289 -16.70 7.32 -8.35
N HIS A 290 -16.34 8.57 -8.03
CA HIS A 290 -15.37 8.86 -6.98
C HIS A 290 -15.84 8.35 -5.62
N GLY A 291 -17.17 8.47 -5.36
CA GLY A 291 -17.79 7.97 -4.13
C GLY A 291 -17.67 6.46 -3.99
N ALA A 292 -17.95 5.70 -5.05
CA ALA A 292 -17.78 4.23 -5.03
C ALA A 292 -16.33 3.83 -4.74
N THR A 293 -15.35 4.55 -5.30
CA THR A 293 -13.93 4.33 -4.99
C THR A 293 -13.62 4.61 -3.51
N LYS A 294 -14.17 5.68 -2.92
CA LYS A 294 -13.99 5.99 -1.48
C LYS A 294 -14.58 4.90 -0.59
N ASP A 295 -15.76 4.38 -0.93
CA ASP A 295 -16.39 3.29 -0.18
C ASP A 295 -15.56 1.99 -0.27
N ALA A 296 -15.00 1.68 -1.45
CA ALA A 296 -14.08 0.56 -1.62
C ALA A 296 -12.79 0.73 -0.80
N ILE A 297 -12.18 1.91 -0.82
CA ILE A 297 -11.00 2.24 0.00
C ILE A 297 -11.30 2.05 1.48
N ARG A 298 -12.46 2.49 1.96
CA ARG A 298 -12.88 2.35 3.37
C ARG A 298 -13.04 0.88 3.77
N TYR A 299 -13.64 0.06 2.92
CA TYR A 299 -13.77 -1.37 3.16
C TYR A 299 -12.40 -2.04 3.26
N VAL A 300 -11.52 -1.81 2.28
CA VAL A 300 -10.17 -2.40 2.27
C VAL A 300 -9.35 -1.94 3.46
N ALA A 301 -9.46 -0.67 3.85
CA ALA A 301 -8.82 -0.13 5.04
C ALA A 301 -9.25 -0.88 6.30
N SER A 302 -10.54 -1.20 6.46
CA SER A 302 -11.04 -1.93 7.63
C SER A 302 -10.49 -3.36 7.70
N VAL A 303 -10.42 -4.07 6.57
CA VAL A 303 -9.84 -5.42 6.50
C VAL A 303 -8.35 -5.38 6.86
N LEU A 304 -7.62 -4.45 6.27
CA LEU A 304 -6.18 -4.34 6.50
C LEU A 304 -5.84 -3.92 7.94
N LEU A 305 -6.63 -3.02 8.56
CA LEU A 305 -6.45 -2.64 9.97
C LEU A 305 -6.63 -3.84 10.90
N THR A 306 -7.56 -4.74 10.60
CA THR A 306 -7.71 -5.98 11.35
C THR A 306 -6.47 -6.85 11.19
N GLU A 307 -6.03 -7.07 9.96
CA GLU A 307 -4.89 -7.95 9.66
C GLU A 307 -3.58 -7.50 10.31
N ILE A 308 -3.23 -6.21 10.20
CA ILE A 308 -1.97 -5.68 10.76
C ILE A 308 -1.89 -5.71 12.28
N ASN A 309 -3.03 -5.90 12.96
CA ASN A 309 -3.14 -6.04 14.41
C ASN A 309 -3.42 -7.49 14.84
N SER A 310 -3.21 -8.46 13.96
CA SER A 310 -3.49 -9.88 14.21
C SER A 310 -2.22 -10.71 14.35
N VAL A 311 -2.36 -11.87 14.98
CA VAL A 311 -1.36 -12.94 14.97
C VAL A 311 -1.62 -13.81 13.75
N THR A 312 -0.68 -13.83 12.82
CA THR A 312 -0.84 -14.48 11.51
C THR A 312 0.17 -15.60 11.26
N ASP A 313 0.85 -16.09 12.30
CA ASP A 313 1.71 -17.27 12.22
C ASP A 313 1.01 -18.54 12.73
N ASN A 314 1.66 -19.68 12.62
CA ASN A 314 1.17 -20.99 13.01
C ASN A 314 2.37 -21.91 13.40
N PRO A 315 2.20 -22.79 14.41
CA PRO A 315 1.09 -22.84 15.36
C PRO A 315 1.06 -21.64 16.32
N THR A 316 -0.11 -21.31 16.84
CA THR A 316 -0.29 -20.24 17.83
C THR A 316 -0.29 -20.81 19.26
N ILE A 317 0.29 -20.07 20.19
CA ILE A 317 0.55 -20.49 21.57
C ILE A 317 -0.31 -19.67 22.52
N PHE A 318 -1.01 -20.34 23.42
CA PHE A 318 -1.91 -19.77 24.42
C PHE A 318 -1.47 -20.23 25.81
N PRO A 319 -0.49 -19.51 26.43
CA PRO A 319 0.07 -19.92 27.73
C PRO A 319 -0.98 -20.02 28.85
N ASP A 320 -1.96 -19.12 28.84
CA ASP A 320 -2.99 -19.04 29.90
C ASP A 320 -4.03 -20.18 29.81
N GLU A 321 -4.24 -20.73 28.60
CA GLU A 321 -5.15 -21.83 28.31
C GLU A 321 -4.42 -23.20 28.25
N ASP A 322 -3.11 -23.23 28.47
CA ASP A 322 -2.26 -24.41 28.29
C ASP A 322 -2.46 -25.09 26.93
N ARG A 323 -2.44 -24.30 25.82
CA ARG A 323 -2.71 -24.81 24.48
C ARG A 323 -1.69 -24.32 23.45
N ILE A 324 -1.37 -25.24 22.52
CA ILE A 324 -0.66 -24.96 21.26
C ILE A 324 -1.58 -25.44 20.14
N ILE A 325 -2.01 -24.54 19.26
CA ILE A 325 -3.06 -24.82 18.27
C ILE A 325 -2.49 -24.58 16.87
N SER A 326 -2.58 -25.63 16.01
CA SER A 326 -2.34 -25.49 14.58
C SER A 326 -3.63 -25.04 13.90
N GLY A 327 -3.60 -23.89 13.22
CA GLY A 327 -4.71 -23.28 12.52
C GLY A 327 -4.30 -22.67 11.19
N GLY A 328 -5.14 -21.81 10.62
CA GLY A 328 -4.95 -21.21 9.30
C GLY A 328 -4.81 -19.68 9.28
N ASN A 329 -4.42 -19.06 10.39
CA ASN A 329 -4.35 -17.57 10.49
C ASN A 329 -3.34 -16.94 9.52
N PHE A 330 -2.47 -17.72 8.94
CA PHE A 330 -1.53 -17.30 7.89
C PHE A 330 -2.22 -17.12 6.51
N HIS A 331 -3.47 -17.58 6.35
CA HIS A 331 -4.11 -17.61 5.04
C HIS A 331 -4.53 -16.20 4.61
N GLY A 332 -3.87 -15.68 3.57
CA GLY A 332 -4.03 -14.30 3.10
C GLY A 332 -5.28 -14.00 2.29
N GLN A 333 -6.32 -14.88 2.29
CA GLN A 333 -7.52 -14.70 1.46
C GLN A 333 -8.27 -13.38 1.73
N PRO A 334 -8.42 -12.89 2.98
CA PRO A 334 -9.04 -11.59 3.23
C PRO A 334 -8.32 -10.44 2.53
N LEU A 335 -6.98 -10.47 2.53
CA LEU A 335 -6.16 -9.48 1.86
C LEU A 335 -6.22 -9.63 0.33
N ALA A 336 -6.14 -10.85 -0.19
CA ALA A 336 -6.14 -11.11 -1.63
C ALA A 336 -7.40 -10.55 -2.31
N ILE A 337 -8.58 -10.85 -1.79
CA ILE A 337 -9.86 -10.35 -2.30
C ILE A 337 -9.93 -8.82 -2.17
N SER A 338 -9.51 -8.28 -1.03
CA SER A 338 -9.53 -6.84 -0.78
C SER A 338 -8.63 -6.07 -1.74
N TYR A 339 -7.44 -6.59 -2.07
CA TYR A 339 -6.52 -5.93 -2.99
C TYR A 339 -6.98 -5.99 -4.44
N ASP A 340 -7.58 -7.09 -4.88
CA ASP A 340 -8.22 -7.16 -6.21
C ASP A 340 -9.38 -6.18 -6.31
N PHE A 341 -10.21 -6.05 -5.26
CA PHE A 341 -11.28 -5.08 -5.20
C PHE A 341 -10.75 -3.63 -5.23
N LEU A 342 -9.69 -3.33 -4.49
CA LEU A 342 -9.04 -2.02 -4.53
C LEU A 342 -8.44 -1.69 -5.90
N ALA A 343 -7.83 -2.69 -6.57
CA ALA A 343 -7.30 -2.51 -7.91
C ALA A 343 -8.38 -2.08 -8.90
N ILE A 344 -9.55 -2.72 -8.86
CA ILE A 344 -10.71 -2.37 -9.69
C ILE A 344 -11.19 -0.94 -9.39
N ALA A 345 -11.33 -0.57 -8.11
CA ALA A 345 -11.81 0.74 -7.71
C ALA A 345 -10.86 1.88 -8.14
N LEU A 346 -9.55 1.67 -8.02
CA LEU A 346 -8.54 2.64 -8.44
C LEU A 346 -8.41 2.72 -9.98
N ALA A 347 -8.57 1.60 -10.68
CA ALA A 347 -8.59 1.58 -12.14
C ALA A 347 -9.79 2.37 -12.69
N GLU A 348 -10.97 2.26 -12.07
CA GLU A 348 -12.16 3.00 -12.46
C GLU A 348 -12.04 4.50 -12.18
N LEU A 349 -11.37 4.89 -11.08
CA LEU A 349 -11.04 6.29 -10.82
C LEU A 349 -10.13 6.87 -11.92
N GLY A 350 -9.17 6.09 -12.42
CA GLY A 350 -8.33 6.45 -13.57
C GLY A 350 -9.12 6.51 -14.87
N ASN A 351 -10.09 5.63 -15.05
CA ASN A 351 -10.92 5.56 -16.24
C ASN A 351 -11.77 6.83 -16.40
N ILE A 352 -12.49 7.26 -15.36
CA ILE A 352 -13.27 8.50 -15.41
C ILE A 352 -12.39 9.74 -15.56
N SER A 353 -11.20 9.76 -14.97
CA SER A 353 -10.19 10.82 -15.12
C SER A 353 -9.80 11.00 -16.59
N GLU A 354 -9.43 9.91 -17.26
CA GLU A 354 -9.06 9.93 -18.67
C GLU A 354 -10.22 10.38 -19.57
N ARG A 355 -11.48 10.03 -19.25
CA ARG A 355 -12.65 10.53 -19.98
C ARG A 355 -12.79 12.04 -19.87
N ARG A 356 -12.44 12.66 -18.72
CA ARG A 356 -12.39 14.12 -18.61
C ARG A 356 -11.28 14.74 -19.45
N VAL A 357 -10.09 14.13 -19.47
CA VAL A 357 -8.99 14.55 -20.37
C VAL A 357 -9.46 14.57 -21.81
N SER A 358 -10.11 13.49 -22.26
CA SER A 358 -10.67 13.38 -23.62
C SER A 358 -11.67 14.51 -23.91
N GLN A 359 -12.58 14.83 -22.99
CA GLN A 359 -13.56 15.92 -23.16
C GLN A 359 -12.89 17.30 -23.26
N LEU A 360 -11.85 17.55 -22.46
CA LEU A 360 -11.18 18.85 -22.42
C LEU A 360 -10.46 19.18 -23.73
N ILE A 361 -9.98 18.20 -24.47
CA ILE A 361 -9.19 18.40 -25.70
C ILE A 361 -10.03 18.45 -26.98
N MET A 362 -11.37 18.23 -26.90
CA MET A 362 -12.24 18.12 -28.08
C MET A 362 -12.64 19.47 -28.71
N GLY A 363 -12.15 20.59 -28.22
CA GLY A 363 -12.59 21.91 -28.73
C GLY A 363 -14.04 22.26 -28.37
N LEU A 364 -14.57 21.70 -27.28
CA LEU A 364 -15.94 21.92 -26.84
C LEU A 364 -16.06 23.09 -25.87
N ARG A 365 -17.25 23.70 -25.79
CA ARG A 365 -17.60 24.73 -24.81
C ARG A 365 -16.64 25.92 -24.80
N GLY A 366 -16.13 26.31 -26.00
CA GLY A 366 -15.23 27.46 -26.19
C GLY A 366 -13.77 27.18 -25.75
N LEU A 367 -13.39 25.95 -25.48
CA LEU A 367 -11.98 25.55 -25.40
C LEU A 367 -11.42 25.34 -26.81
N PRO A 368 -10.16 25.69 -27.10
CA PRO A 368 -9.53 25.31 -28.36
C PRO A 368 -9.29 23.81 -28.46
N GLU A 369 -9.33 23.27 -29.68
CA GLU A 369 -8.93 21.88 -29.92
C GLU A 369 -7.53 21.61 -29.38
N PHE A 370 -7.36 20.47 -28.72
CA PHE A 370 -6.11 20.05 -28.08
C PHE A 370 -5.49 21.07 -27.12
N LEU A 371 -6.28 22.03 -26.64
CA LEU A 371 -5.85 23.07 -25.66
C LEU A 371 -4.63 23.88 -26.12
N VAL A 372 -4.53 24.18 -27.40
CA VAL A 372 -3.47 25.03 -27.98
C VAL A 372 -4.03 26.19 -28.79
N ALA A 373 -3.28 27.29 -28.86
CA ALA A 373 -3.73 28.52 -29.54
C ALA A 373 -3.76 28.36 -31.06
N ASN A 374 -2.89 27.57 -31.65
CA ASN A 374 -2.76 27.36 -33.11
C ASN A 374 -2.81 25.85 -33.44
N PRO A 375 -3.99 25.21 -33.38
CA PRO A 375 -4.10 23.78 -33.72
C PRO A 375 -3.75 23.58 -35.21
N GLY A 376 -3.03 22.49 -35.49
CA GLY A 376 -2.50 22.19 -36.82
C GLY A 376 -1.00 22.50 -36.92
N LEU A 377 -0.51 23.65 -36.52
CA LEU A 377 0.90 23.92 -36.30
C LEU A 377 1.39 23.24 -35.02
N ASN A 378 0.56 23.26 -34.00
CA ASN A 378 0.78 22.60 -32.71
C ASN A 378 -0.20 21.44 -32.54
N SER A 379 0.27 20.34 -31.95
CA SER A 379 -0.53 19.16 -31.56
C SER A 379 -1.02 19.23 -30.11
N GLY A 380 -0.38 20.04 -29.28
CA GLY A 380 -0.75 20.32 -27.89
C GLY A 380 -0.93 19.07 -27.03
N PHE A 381 -2.12 18.91 -26.47
CA PHE A 381 -2.42 17.82 -25.53
C PHE A 381 -3.02 16.57 -26.19
N MET A 382 -2.94 16.43 -27.52
CA MET A 382 -3.43 15.26 -28.24
C MET A 382 -2.77 13.97 -27.71
N ILE A 383 -1.46 13.89 -27.72
CA ILE A 383 -0.72 12.68 -27.35
C ILE A 383 -0.64 12.43 -25.83
N PRO A 384 -0.61 13.44 -24.96
CA PRO A 384 -0.86 13.20 -23.52
C PRO A 384 -2.14 12.42 -23.21
N GLN A 385 -3.24 12.67 -23.94
CA GLN A 385 -4.48 11.89 -23.79
C GLN A 385 -4.25 10.41 -24.23
N TYR A 386 -3.52 10.15 -25.31
CA TYR A 386 -3.19 8.78 -25.71
C TYR A 386 -2.39 8.06 -24.63
N ALA A 387 -1.44 8.74 -23.97
CA ALA A 387 -0.69 8.19 -22.87
C ALA A 387 -1.61 7.81 -21.69
N ALA A 388 -2.55 8.68 -21.31
CA ALA A 388 -3.54 8.38 -20.29
C ALA A 388 -4.44 7.20 -20.68
N ALA A 389 -4.94 7.15 -21.92
CA ALA A 389 -5.78 6.08 -22.42
C ALA A 389 -5.03 4.71 -22.45
N SER A 390 -3.73 4.72 -22.79
CA SER A 390 -2.92 3.49 -22.77
C SER A 390 -2.77 2.92 -21.36
N MET A 391 -2.57 3.79 -20.36
CA MET A 391 -2.49 3.39 -18.95
C MET A 391 -3.83 2.88 -18.40
N VAL A 392 -4.95 3.46 -18.81
CA VAL A 392 -6.29 2.94 -18.51
C VAL A 392 -6.46 1.53 -19.09
N SER A 393 -6.03 1.31 -20.32
CA SER A 393 -6.06 -0.02 -20.94
C SER A 393 -5.17 -1.03 -20.21
N GLN A 394 -3.97 -0.63 -19.76
CA GLN A 394 -3.12 -1.46 -18.92
C GLN A 394 -3.78 -1.82 -17.59
N ASN A 395 -4.42 -0.87 -16.93
CA ASN A 395 -5.10 -1.10 -15.65
C ASN A 395 -6.16 -2.21 -15.76
N LYS A 396 -6.85 -2.32 -16.89
CA LYS A 396 -7.78 -3.43 -17.15
C LYS A 396 -7.09 -4.79 -17.01
N MET A 397 -5.85 -4.92 -17.52
CA MET A 397 -5.08 -6.17 -17.38
C MET A 397 -4.70 -6.44 -15.92
N TYR A 398 -4.37 -5.40 -15.16
CA TYR A 398 -4.03 -5.54 -13.74
C TYR A 398 -5.25 -5.78 -12.82
N CYS A 399 -6.47 -5.63 -13.33
CA CYS A 399 -7.71 -5.93 -12.62
C CYS A 399 -8.13 -7.41 -12.69
N TYR A 400 -7.41 -8.29 -13.40
CA TYR A 400 -7.64 -9.73 -13.28
C TYR A 400 -7.44 -10.18 -11.85
N ALA A 401 -8.43 -10.88 -11.30
CA ALA A 401 -8.42 -11.29 -9.91
C ALA A 401 -7.37 -12.38 -9.67
N ALA A 402 -6.31 -12.06 -8.91
CA ALA A 402 -5.34 -13.05 -8.45
C ALA A 402 -5.95 -13.94 -7.36
N SER A 403 -6.86 -13.39 -6.55
CA SER A 403 -7.53 -14.07 -5.44
C SER A 403 -8.46 -15.21 -5.86
N SER A 404 -8.78 -15.33 -7.14
CA SER A 404 -9.61 -16.43 -7.68
C SER A 404 -8.77 -17.61 -8.19
N ASP A 405 -7.43 -17.54 -8.10
CA ASP A 405 -6.52 -18.61 -8.48
C ASP A 405 -6.03 -19.39 -7.27
N SER A 406 -5.69 -20.66 -7.47
CA SER A 406 -5.10 -21.50 -6.44
C SER A 406 -4.28 -22.62 -7.07
N ILE A 407 -3.12 -22.92 -6.47
CA ILE A 407 -2.18 -23.96 -6.93
C ILE A 407 -1.81 -24.87 -5.77
N VAL A 408 -1.92 -26.18 -5.97
CA VAL A 408 -1.52 -27.18 -4.97
C VAL A 408 -0.01 -27.17 -4.75
N SER A 409 0.43 -27.16 -3.49
CA SER A 409 1.83 -27.21 -3.10
C SER A 409 2.06 -28.16 -1.89
N SER A 410 3.33 -28.33 -1.47
CA SER A 410 3.72 -29.13 -0.30
C SER A 410 3.11 -30.55 -0.28
N ASN A 411 3.27 -31.30 -1.42
CA ASN A 411 2.72 -32.66 -1.58
C ASN A 411 1.21 -32.76 -1.28
N GLY A 412 0.43 -31.73 -1.62
CA GLY A 412 -1.01 -31.68 -1.40
C GLY A 412 -1.45 -31.24 0.01
N GLN A 413 -0.52 -30.96 0.91
CA GLN A 413 -0.85 -30.42 2.23
C GLN A 413 -1.41 -29.00 2.14
N GLU A 414 -0.91 -28.22 1.19
CA GLU A 414 -1.33 -26.86 0.89
C GLU A 414 -2.14 -26.90 -0.42
N ASP A 415 -3.36 -27.41 -0.36
CA ASP A 415 -4.23 -27.68 -1.50
C ASP A 415 -5.11 -26.48 -1.91
N HIS A 416 -5.14 -25.44 -1.08
CA HIS A 416 -5.78 -24.17 -1.35
C HIS A 416 -4.92 -23.01 -0.82
N VAL A 417 -4.62 -22.04 -1.70
CA VAL A 417 -3.75 -20.89 -1.40
C VAL A 417 -4.42 -19.59 -1.85
N SER A 418 -3.99 -18.45 -1.29
CA SER A 418 -4.67 -17.17 -1.47
C SER A 418 -4.24 -16.37 -2.71
N MET A 419 -3.02 -16.58 -3.22
CA MET A 419 -2.34 -15.70 -4.19
C MET A 419 -2.28 -14.22 -3.76
N GLY A 420 -2.34 -13.95 -2.46
CA GLY A 420 -2.43 -12.58 -1.92
C GLY A 420 -1.19 -11.73 -2.22
N ALA A 421 0.00 -12.33 -2.32
CA ALA A 421 1.20 -11.63 -2.75
C ALA A 421 1.09 -11.10 -4.19
N ASN A 422 0.52 -11.90 -5.11
CA ASN A 422 0.28 -11.49 -6.48
C ASN A 422 -0.77 -10.36 -6.55
N ALA A 423 -1.83 -10.44 -5.74
CA ALA A 423 -2.82 -9.37 -5.63
C ALA A 423 -2.17 -8.07 -5.12
N ALA A 424 -1.30 -8.16 -4.11
CA ALA A 424 -0.62 -7.01 -3.50
C ALA A 424 0.38 -6.35 -4.46
N THR A 425 1.23 -7.13 -5.14
CA THR A 425 2.29 -6.59 -6.00
C THR A 425 1.76 -5.98 -7.30
N LYS A 426 0.70 -6.55 -7.91
CA LYS A 426 0.09 -5.94 -9.09
C LYS A 426 -0.62 -4.60 -8.82
N LEU A 427 -1.07 -4.38 -7.58
CA LEU A 427 -1.75 -3.15 -7.17
C LEU A 427 -0.88 -1.91 -7.37
N TYR A 428 0.44 -2.02 -7.22
CA TYR A 428 1.36 -0.90 -7.49
C TYR A 428 1.27 -0.38 -8.90
N LYS A 429 1.12 -1.26 -9.88
CA LYS A 429 1.06 -0.90 -11.30
C LYS A 429 -0.19 -0.07 -11.57
N VAL A 430 -1.32 -0.44 -10.97
CA VAL A 430 -2.57 0.33 -11.05
C VAL A 430 -2.40 1.71 -10.43
N MET A 431 -1.78 1.79 -9.25
CA MET A 431 -1.57 3.06 -8.56
C MET A 431 -0.58 3.98 -9.27
N ASP A 432 0.50 3.42 -9.81
CA ASP A 432 1.48 4.21 -10.56
C ASP A 432 0.85 4.74 -11.86
N ASN A 433 0.03 3.94 -12.55
CA ASN A 433 -0.73 4.41 -13.70
C ASN A 433 -1.75 5.49 -13.30
N LEU A 434 -2.52 5.30 -12.22
CA LEU A 434 -3.48 6.29 -11.73
C LEU A 434 -2.79 7.62 -11.41
N GLU A 435 -1.62 7.61 -10.78
CA GLU A 435 -0.86 8.82 -10.47
C GLU A 435 -0.49 9.60 -11.74
N HIS A 436 -0.07 8.91 -12.81
CA HIS A 436 0.25 9.54 -14.09
C HIS A 436 -1.01 10.02 -14.83
N ILE A 437 -2.10 9.26 -14.80
CA ILE A 437 -3.38 9.66 -15.39
C ILE A 437 -3.89 10.96 -14.73
N LEU A 438 -3.87 11.03 -13.39
CA LEU A 438 -4.25 12.23 -12.65
C LEU A 438 -3.31 13.42 -12.94
N ALA A 439 -2.02 13.17 -13.12
CA ALA A 439 -1.07 14.22 -13.51
C ALA A 439 -1.39 14.78 -14.91
N ILE A 440 -1.72 13.91 -15.86
CA ILE A 440 -2.14 14.35 -17.22
C ILE A 440 -3.46 15.11 -17.13
N GLU A 441 -4.43 14.67 -16.32
CA GLU A 441 -5.68 15.41 -16.11
C GLU A 441 -5.41 16.80 -15.52
N LEU A 442 -4.54 16.91 -14.50
CA LEU A 442 -4.18 18.21 -13.92
C LEU A 442 -3.55 19.15 -14.95
N MET A 443 -2.66 18.66 -15.80
CA MET A 443 -2.07 19.45 -16.88
C MET A 443 -3.14 20.00 -17.83
N ASN A 444 -4.08 19.14 -18.26
CA ASN A 444 -5.17 19.52 -19.15
C ASN A 444 -6.14 20.51 -18.48
N ALA A 445 -6.52 20.25 -17.23
CA ALA A 445 -7.42 21.10 -16.47
C ALA A 445 -6.82 22.50 -16.26
N ALA A 446 -5.57 22.57 -15.81
CA ALA A 446 -4.88 23.83 -15.61
C ALA A 446 -4.75 24.63 -16.93
N GLN A 447 -4.41 23.94 -18.03
CA GLN A 447 -4.35 24.55 -19.36
C GLN A 447 -5.73 25.11 -19.78
N GLY A 448 -6.80 24.34 -19.56
CA GLY A 448 -8.17 24.75 -19.84
C GLY A 448 -8.62 25.95 -19.01
N ILE A 449 -8.25 26.03 -17.72
CA ILE A 449 -8.53 27.16 -16.84
C ILE A 449 -7.85 28.43 -17.35
N ASP A 450 -6.64 28.38 -17.88
CA ASP A 450 -5.95 29.54 -18.40
C ASP A 450 -6.67 30.13 -19.63
N PHE A 451 -7.35 29.33 -20.44
CA PHE A 451 -8.24 29.80 -21.52
C PHE A 451 -9.55 30.44 -21.01
N ARG A 452 -9.89 30.27 -19.74
CA ARG A 452 -11.07 30.89 -19.09
C ARG A 452 -10.76 32.27 -18.50
N ARG A 453 -9.50 32.67 -18.42
CA ARG A 453 -9.12 33.98 -17.90
C ARG A 453 -9.80 35.09 -18.69
N PRO A 454 -10.25 36.22 -18.06
CA PRO A 454 -9.90 36.67 -16.70
C PRO A 454 -10.74 36.07 -15.56
N LEU A 455 -11.76 35.24 -15.83
CA LEU A 455 -12.57 34.60 -14.78
C LEU A 455 -11.73 33.73 -13.89
N LYS A 456 -12.03 33.77 -12.60
CA LYS A 456 -11.29 33.02 -11.56
C LYS A 456 -12.07 31.80 -11.09
N THR A 457 -11.34 30.75 -10.77
CA THR A 457 -11.87 29.63 -10.01
C THR A 457 -12.00 30.00 -8.52
N SER A 458 -12.37 29.06 -7.67
CA SER A 458 -12.48 29.30 -6.23
C SER A 458 -11.13 29.71 -5.60
N PRO A 459 -11.14 30.43 -4.45
CA PRO A 459 -9.90 30.80 -3.76
C PRO A 459 -9.00 29.61 -3.41
N VAL A 460 -9.58 28.44 -3.14
CA VAL A 460 -8.82 27.20 -2.85
C VAL A 460 -8.09 26.71 -4.09
N LEU A 461 -8.80 26.60 -5.19
CA LEU A 461 -8.26 26.13 -6.47
C LEU A 461 -7.28 27.14 -7.09
N GLU A 462 -7.51 28.48 -6.92
CA GLU A 462 -6.55 29.50 -7.35
C GLU A 462 -5.21 29.37 -6.63
N ARG A 463 -5.22 29.15 -5.31
CA ARG A 463 -3.96 28.94 -4.56
C ARG A 463 -3.21 27.70 -5.05
N PHE A 464 -3.92 26.62 -5.32
CA PHE A 464 -3.34 25.39 -5.85
C PHE A 464 -2.75 25.62 -7.24
N LEU A 465 -3.52 26.24 -8.15
CA LEU A 465 -3.06 26.55 -9.51
C LEU A 465 -1.86 27.50 -9.50
N HIS A 466 -1.86 28.50 -8.62
CA HIS A 466 -0.72 29.42 -8.50
C HIS A 466 0.57 28.68 -8.08
N ALA A 467 0.47 27.74 -7.13
CA ALA A 467 1.60 26.89 -6.74
C ALA A 467 2.04 25.97 -7.89
N TYR A 468 1.09 25.36 -8.59
CA TYR A 468 1.37 24.46 -9.72
C TYR A 468 2.04 25.19 -10.88
N ARG A 469 1.55 26.40 -11.25
CA ARG A 469 2.08 27.19 -12.38
C ARG A 469 3.50 27.72 -12.16
N LYS A 470 4.02 27.73 -10.93
CA LYS A 470 5.44 28.01 -10.67
C LYS A 470 6.38 26.92 -11.21
N GLU A 471 5.87 25.71 -11.40
CA GLU A 471 6.67 24.55 -11.80
C GLU A 471 6.34 24.05 -13.19
N VAL A 472 5.06 24.09 -13.56
CA VAL A 472 4.55 23.67 -14.86
C VAL A 472 3.85 24.85 -15.52
N PRO A 473 4.53 25.57 -16.44
CA PRO A 473 3.99 26.77 -17.09
C PRO A 473 2.86 26.43 -18.06
N PHE A 474 2.13 27.47 -18.48
CA PHE A 474 1.19 27.38 -19.60
C PHE A 474 1.92 26.98 -20.89
N VAL A 475 1.37 26.03 -21.62
CA VAL A 475 1.90 25.55 -22.89
C VAL A 475 1.33 26.38 -24.03
N LYS A 476 2.15 27.30 -24.55
CA LYS A 476 1.77 28.15 -25.67
C LYS A 476 2.02 27.46 -27.01
N ASP A 477 3.19 26.87 -27.16
CA ASP A 477 3.65 26.14 -28.34
C ASP A 477 4.06 24.72 -27.93
N ASP A 478 4.18 23.78 -28.87
CA ASP A 478 4.55 22.40 -28.56
C ASP A 478 5.89 22.30 -27.84
N ILE A 479 5.91 21.51 -26.77
CA ILE A 479 7.05 21.27 -25.90
C ILE A 479 7.27 19.77 -25.69
N VAL A 480 8.37 19.41 -25.01
CA VAL A 480 8.66 18.00 -24.64
C VAL A 480 7.78 17.58 -23.46
N MET A 481 6.57 17.07 -23.74
CA MET A 481 5.49 16.82 -22.78
C MET A 481 5.85 15.88 -21.64
N TYR A 482 6.68 14.83 -21.86
CA TYR A 482 6.99 13.88 -20.79
C TYR A 482 7.68 14.55 -19.59
N LYS A 483 8.47 15.60 -19.83
CA LYS A 483 9.15 16.35 -18.75
C LYS A 483 8.13 17.06 -17.85
N GLU A 484 7.10 17.63 -18.45
CA GLU A 484 6.04 18.33 -17.71
C GLU A 484 5.11 17.34 -16.98
N ILE A 485 4.85 16.17 -17.57
CA ILE A 485 4.14 15.07 -16.89
C ILE A 485 4.92 14.64 -15.64
N HIS A 486 6.22 14.41 -15.74
CA HIS A 486 7.04 14.01 -14.59
C HIS A 486 7.12 15.10 -13.50
N LYS A 487 7.24 16.38 -13.89
CA LYS A 487 7.15 17.50 -12.94
C LYS A 487 5.78 17.53 -12.24
N THR A 488 4.70 17.29 -12.96
CA THR A 488 3.34 17.25 -12.42
C THR A 488 3.18 16.09 -11.43
N VAL A 489 3.69 14.90 -11.75
CA VAL A 489 3.72 13.76 -10.83
C VAL A 489 4.52 14.11 -9.56
N ALA A 490 5.70 14.72 -9.71
CA ALA A 490 6.53 15.14 -8.58
C ALA A 490 5.82 16.22 -7.73
N PHE A 491 5.15 17.18 -8.35
CA PHE A 491 4.33 18.19 -7.67
C PHE A 491 3.22 17.53 -6.87
N LEU A 492 2.45 16.62 -7.48
CA LEU A 492 1.37 15.91 -6.80
C LEU A 492 1.89 15.08 -5.62
N LYS A 493 3.05 14.42 -5.73
CA LYS A 493 3.61 13.59 -4.65
C LYS A 493 3.87 14.38 -3.37
N ARG A 494 4.41 15.60 -3.47
CA ARG A 494 4.78 16.41 -2.31
C ARG A 494 3.70 17.36 -1.83
N THR A 495 2.69 17.66 -2.67
CA THR A 495 1.63 18.60 -2.31
C THR A 495 0.60 17.93 -1.42
N GLN A 496 0.44 18.47 -0.21
CA GLN A 496 -0.69 18.14 0.66
C GLN A 496 -1.92 18.90 0.21
N ILE A 497 -3.07 18.27 0.31
CA ILE A 497 -4.36 18.84 -0.11
C ILE A 497 -5.28 18.82 1.11
N ASP A 498 -5.61 20.01 1.59
CA ASP A 498 -6.55 20.26 2.67
C ASP A 498 -7.69 21.15 2.12
N TYR A 499 -8.94 20.67 2.17
CA TYR A 499 -10.16 21.38 1.81
C TYR A 499 -11.37 20.92 2.63
#